data_2b82daa361fe9ebc8243cec281482b3e
#
_entry.id   2b82daa361fe9ebc8243cec281482b3e
#
_cell.length_a   1.000
_cell.length_b   1.000
_cell.length_c   1.000
_cell.angle_alpha   90.00
_cell.angle_beta   90.00
_cell.angle_gamma   90.00
#
_symmetry.space_group_name_H-M   'P 1'
#
loop_
_entity.id
_entity.type
_entity.pdbx_description
1 polymer ?
#
loop_
_entity_poly.entity_id
_entity_poly.type
_entity_poly.pdbx_seq_one_letter_code
_entity_poly.pdbx_strand_id
1 'polypeptide(L)'
;MDRYAVLYPENDVGAGYAARLAADGLDGSDSFKPKNRDYALSGDYRKIVTLPSGFQWRMTKYSDFKVSLLDTDLEKLEPPAGPPPAAPAVGGGDGGHTALVLEFTLPSSSYATMLIRELTKAPTDADYMTSLNPRA
;
A
#
# COMPACT_ATOMS: atom_id res chain seq x y z
N MET A 1 -30.16 8.18 11.34
CA MET A 1 -28.96 7.47 11.81
C MET A 1 -27.83 8.49 11.83
N ASP A 2 -27.23 8.77 12.96
CA ASP A 2 -26.16 9.78 13.07
C ASP A 2 -24.95 9.27 12.28
N ARG A 3 -24.53 9.98 11.24
CA ARG A 3 -23.44 9.59 10.32
C ARG A 3 -22.09 9.49 11.05
N TYR A 4 -22.00 10.00 12.25
CA TYR A 4 -20.79 10.05 13.07
C TYR A 4 -20.86 9.16 14.31
N ALA A 5 -21.89 8.32 14.42
CA ALA A 5 -21.95 7.36 15.51
C ALA A 5 -20.87 6.30 15.32
N VAL A 6 -19.96 6.23 16.26
CA VAL A 6 -18.97 5.14 16.30
C VAL A 6 -19.66 3.92 16.89
N LEU A 7 -19.78 2.86 16.12
CA LEU A 7 -20.35 1.59 16.55
C LEU A 7 -19.23 0.65 16.95
N TYR A 8 -19.23 0.23 18.20
CA TYR A 8 -18.33 -0.80 18.70
C TYR A 8 -19.08 -2.13 18.83
N PRO A 9 -18.43 -3.27 18.68
CA PRO A 9 -19.06 -4.54 18.98
C PRO A 9 -19.45 -4.63 20.45
N GLU A 10 -20.61 -5.22 20.74
CA GLU A 10 -21.13 -5.41 22.11
C GLU A 10 -20.53 -6.66 22.76
N ASN A 11 -19.20 -6.69 22.86
CA ASN A 11 -18.43 -7.81 23.42
C ASN A 11 -17.14 -7.27 24.07
N ASP A 12 -16.29 -8.18 24.56
CA ASP A 12 -15.02 -7.84 25.21
C ASP A 12 -14.08 -7.01 24.32
N VAL A 13 -14.14 -7.18 23.00
CA VAL A 13 -13.36 -6.36 22.06
C VAL A 13 -13.83 -4.92 22.08
N GLY A 14 -15.15 -4.69 22.07
CA GLY A 14 -15.72 -3.34 22.18
C GLY A 14 -15.41 -2.68 23.52
N ALA A 15 -15.46 -3.44 24.61
CA ALA A 15 -15.01 -2.96 25.92
C ALA A 15 -13.52 -2.58 25.91
N GLY A 16 -12.67 -3.36 25.22
CA GLY A 16 -11.26 -3.05 25.04
C GLY A 16 -11.02 -1.75 24.28
N TYR A 17 -11.80 -1.46 23.24
CA TYR A 17 -11.75 -0.17 22.53
C TYR A 17 -12.11 0.99 23.45
N ALA A 18 -13.20 0.87 24.19
CA ALA A 18 -13.62 1.91 25.12
C ALA A 18 -12.56 2.19 26.20
N ALA A 19 -11.99 1.13 26.77
CA ALA A 19 -10.92 1.24 27.76
C ALA A 19 -9.66 1.92 27.18
N ARG A 20 -9.28 1.60 25.94
CA ARG A 20 -8.14 2.20 25.28
C ARG A 20 -8.35 3.68 25.00
N LEU A 21 -9.52 4.05 24.47
CA LEU A 21 -9.87 5.45 24.22
C LEU A 21 -9.87 6.26 25.50
N ALA A 22 -10.45 5.73 26.57
CA ALA A 22 -10.43 6.37 27.88
C ALA A 22 -9.01 6.59 28.42
N ALA A 23 -8.11 5.60 28.23
CA ALA A 23 -6.70 5.73 28.60
C ALA A 23 -5.97 6.82 27.82
N ASP A 24 -6.37 7.06 26.57
CA ASP A 24 -5.83 8.12 25.71
C ASP A 24 -6.54 9.47 25.94
N GLY A 25 -7.47 9.57 26.91
CA GLY A 25 -8.23 10.78 27.22
C GLY A 25 -9.28 11.17 26.18
N LEU A 26 -9.70 10.19 25.36
CA LEU A 26 -10.71 10.38 24.33
C LEU A 26 -12.08 9.90 24.83
N ASP A 27 -13.08 10.77 24.74
CA ASP A 27 -14.48 10.41 24.97
C ASP A 27 -15.06 9.81 23.69
N GLY A 28 -15.49 8.56 23.76
CA GLY A 28 -15.69 7.66 22.62
C GLY A 28 -16.52 8.17 21.45
N SER A 29 -17.56 8.98 21.68
CA SER A 29 -18.41 9.44 20.56
C SER A 29 -18.16 10.90 20.16
N ASP A 30 -17.85 11.77 21.11
CA ASP A 30 -17.79 13.20 20.87
C ASP A 30 -16.39 13.67 20.44
N SER A 31 -15.33 12.97 20.83
CA SER A 31 -13.96 13.29 20.45
C SER A 31 -13.70 13.21 18.94
N PHE A 32 -14.52 12.43 18.22
CA PHE A 32 -14.40 12.27 16.77
C PHE A 32 -15.38 13.13 15.97
N LYS A 33 -16.22 13.93 16.65
CA LYS A 33 -17.12 14.88 15.99
C LYS A 33 -16.36 16.16 15.65
N PRO A 34 -16.11 16.47 14.38
CA PRO A 34 -15.42 17.71 14.05
C PRO A 34 -16.31 18.90 14.34
N LYS A 35 -15.72 19.99 14.84
CA LYS A 35 -16.41 21.27 15.06
C LYS A 35 -16.90 21.87 13.73
N ASN A 36 -16.20 21.63 12.64
CA ASN A 36 -16.58 22.03 11.30
C ASN A 36 -16.90 20.77 10.46
N ARG A 37 -18.10 20.73 9.86
CA ARG A 37 -18.55 19.60 9.03
C ARG A 37 -17.69 19.36 7.79
N ASP A 38 -17.02 20.38 7.26
CA ASP A 38 -16.17 20.26 6.08
C ASP A 38 -14.93 19.40 6.33
N TYR A 39 -14.54 19.24 7.60
CA TYR A 39 -13.43 18.38 8.02
C TYR A 39 -13.89 17.04 8.61
N ALA A 40 -15.16 16.69 8.39
CA ALA A 40 -15.69 15.43 8.88
C ALA A 40 -15.18 14.26 8.03
N LEU A 41 -14.39 13.38 8.65
CA LEU A 41 -13.96 12.11 8.06
C LEU A 41 -14.80 10.99 8.69
N SER A 42 -15.45 10.19 7.85
CA SER A 42 -16.10 8.97 8.32
C SER A 42 -15.03 7.94 8.64
N GLY A 43 -15.18 7.27 9.77
CA GLY A 43 -14.38 6.09 10.07
C GLY A 43 -14.74 4.92 9.15
N ASP A 44 -13.86 3.92 9.11
CA ASP A 44 -14.11 2.69 8.36
C ASP A 44 -13.52 1.49 9.12
N TYR A 45 -13.99 0.31 8.77
CA TYR A 45 -13.47 -0.95 9.30
C TYR A 45 -12.64 -1.66 8.24
N ARG A 46 -11.51 -2.20 8.66
CA ARG A 46 -10.70 -3.07 7.79
C ARG A 46 -10.36 -4.36 8.51
N LYS A 47 -10.18 -5.41 7.75
CA LYS A 47 -9.69 -6.67 8.29
C LYS A 47 -8.27 -6.50 8.82
N ILE A 48 -7.95 -7.13 9.94
CA ILE A 48 -6.60 -7.14 10.50
C ILE A 48 -5.65 -7.87 9.55
N VAL A 49 -6.13 -8.95 8.93
CA VAL A 49 -5.39 -9.73 7.92
C VAL A 49 -6.20 -9.81 6.65
N THR A 50 -5.57 -9.51 5.53
CA THR A 50 -6.17 -9.60 4.19
C THR A 50 -5.18 -10.29 3.27
N LEU A 51 -5.67 -11.25 2.50
CA LEU A 51 -4.88 -11.89 1.46
C LEU A 51 -5.08 -11.15 0.13
N PRO A 52 -4.01 -10.84 -0.61
CA PRO A 52 -4.13 -10.32 -1.95
C PRO A 52 -4.74 -11.37 -2.89
N SER A 53 -5.50 -10.93 -3.88
CA SER A 53 -6.00 -11.79 -4.95
C SER A 53 -5.18 -11.60 -6.23
N GLY A 54 -5.17 -12.61 -7.10
CA GLY A 54 -4.42 -12.55 -8.36
C GLY A 54 -2.91 -12.38 -8.17
N PHE A 55 -2.36 -12.87 -7.06
CA PHE A 55 -0.95 -12.66 -6.73
C PHE A 55 -0.05 -13.40 -7.71
N GLN A 56 0.80 -12.62 -8.40
CA GLN A 56 1.82 -13.12 -9.32
C GLN A 56 3.15 -12.44 -9.01
N TRP A 57 4.25 -13.11 -9.35
CA TRP A 57 5.57 -12.54 -9.18
C TRP A 57 6.53 -13.02 -10.25
N ARG A 58 7.52 -12.19 -10.56
CA ARG A 58 8.62 -12.55 -11.45
C ARG A 58 9.88 -11.80 -11.07
N MET A 59 11.02 -12.39 -11.41
CA MET A 59 12.33 -11.74 -11.29
C MET A 59 12.72 -11.18 -12.65
N THR A 60 13.27 -9.98 -12.66
CA THR A 60 13.75 -9.30 -13.88
C THR A 60 15.14 -8.72 -13.62
N LYS A 61 16.04 -8.89 -14.60
CA LYS A 61 17.35 -8.24 -14.60
C LYS A 61 17.26 -6.87 -15.25
N TYR A 62 18.00 -5.90 -14.72
CA TYR A 62 18.08 -4.57 -15.30
C TYR A 62 19.45 -3.95 -15.04
N SER A 63 19.83 -2.97 -15.86
CA SER A 63 21.12 -2.27 -15.79
C SER A 63 20.97 -0.78 -15.53
N ASP A 64 19.82 -0.19 -15.87
CA ASP A 64 19.57 1.24 -15.73
C ASP A 64 18.36 1.49 -14.84
N PHE A 65 18.56 2.24 -13.76
CA PHE A 65 17.50 2.65 -12.81
C PHE A 65 16.51 3.64 -13.40
N LYS A 66 16.81 4.29 -14.52
CA LYS A 66 15.96 5.29 -15.16
C LYS A 66 14.93 4.67 -16.11
N VAL A 67 15.13 3.44 -16.49
CA VAL A 67 14.23 2.73 -17.40
C VAL A 67 13.10 2.09 -16.60
N SER A 68 11.86 2.35 -17.00
CA SER A 68 10.70 1.70 -16.41
C SER A 68 10.75 0.19 -16.68
N LEU A 69 10.50 -0.61 -15.64
CA LEU A 69 10.40 -2.06 -15.77
C LEU A 69 8.97 -2.55 -16.07
N LEU A 70 8.02 -1.63 -16.08
CA LEU A 70 6.60 -1.89 -16.32
C LEU A 70 6.06 -0.84 -17.27
N ASP A 71 5.19 -1.26 -18.18
CA ASP A 71 4.42 -0.36 -19.01
C ASP A 71 3.27 0.23 -18.19
N THR A 72 2.99 1.51 -18.39
CA THR A 72 1.79 2.15 -17.86
C THR A 72 0.55 1.64 -18.61
N ASP A 73 -0.63 1.84 -18.03
CA ASP A 73 -1.88 1.45 -18.72
C ASP A 73 -2.08 2.25 -20.00
N LEU A 74 -1.60 3.50 -20.07
CA LEU A 74 -1.64 4.31 -21.28
C LEU A 74 -0.74 3.72 -22.37
N GLU A 75 0.47 3.32 -22.05
CA GLU A 75 1.40 2.69 -23.00
C GLU A 75 0.89 1.35 -23.52
N LYS A 76 0.13 0.61 -22.70
CA LYS A 76 -0.53 -0.62 -23.15
C LYS A 76 -1.69 -0.37 -24.11
N LEU A 77 -2.41 0.75 -23.94
CA LEU A 77 -3.55 1.12 -24.77
C LEU A 77 -3.12 1.82 -26.08
N GLU A 78 -2.08 2.63 -26.00
CA GLU A 78 -1.52 3.38 -27.12
C GLU A 78 -0.02 3.01 -27.26
N PRO A 79 0.31 1.86 -27.82
CA PRO A 79 1.70 1.51 -28.01
C PRO A 79 2.41 2.57 -28.85
N PRO A 80 3.60 3.03 -28.46
CA PRO A 80 4.31 4.10 -29.15
C PRO A 80 4.43 3.79 -30.65
N ALA A 81 4.15 4.78 -31.49
CA ALA A 81 4.27 4.69 -32.94
C ALA A 81 5.76 4.63 -33.37
N GLY A 82 6.41 3.54 -33.05
CA GLY A 82 7.82 3.29 -33.34
C GLY A 82 8.18 1.85 -32.99
N PRO A 83 9.38 1.37 -33.36
CA PRO A 83 9.83 0.10 -32.82
C PRO A 83 9.79 0.21 -31.29
N PRO A 84 9.17 -0.75 -30.59
CA PRO A 84 9.08 -0.70 -29.15
C PRO A 84 10.48 -0.40 -28.60
N PRO A 85 10.62 0.53 -27.62
CA PRO A 85 11.87 0.64 -26.91
C PRO A 85 12.22 -0.77 -26.48
N ALA A 86 13.43 -1.23 -26.84
CA ALA A 86 13.82 -2.63 -26.64
C ALA A 86 13.35 -3.02 -25.25
N ALA A 87 12.34 -3.89 -25.21
CA ALA A 87 11.75 -4.33 -23.96
C ALA A 87 12.91 -4.64 -23.05
N PRO A 88 12.94 -4.13 -21.80
CA PRO A 88 14.04 -4.42 -20.90
C PRO A 88 14.20 -5.94 -20.96
N ALA A 89 15.35 -6.39 -21.44
CA ALA A 89 15.53 -7.77 -21.87
C ALA A 89 15.11 -8.69 -20.74
N VAL A 90 13.93 -9.26 -20.86
CA VAL A 90 13.43 -10.29 -19.97
C VAL A 90 14.34 -11.49 -20.20
N GLY A 91 15.33 -11.60 -19.36
CA GLY A 91 16.24 -12.72 -19.33
C GLY A 91 17.41 -12.61 -20.34
N GLY A 92 18.58 -12.23 -19.87
CA GLY A 92 19.82 -12.51 -20.55
C GLY A 92 20.85 -11.40 -20.68
N GLY A 93 20.57 -10.20 -20.22
CA GLY A 93 21.64 -9.22 -20.03
C GLY A 93 22.35 -9.48 -18.70
N ASP A 94 23.66 -9.33 -18.69
CA ASP A 94 24.49 -9.29 -17.47
C ASP A 94 24.19 -7.99 -16.68
N GLY A 95 22.88 -7.70 -16.48
CA GLY A 95 22.40 -6.56 -15.73
C GLY A 95 22.80 -6.73 -14.26
N GLY A 96 23.60 -5.80 -13.76
CA GLY A 96 24.14 -5.85 -12.39
C GLY A 96 23.09 -5.90 -11.30
N HIS A 97 21.80 -5.64 -11.62
CA HIS A 97 20.71 -5.54 -10.66
C HIS A 97 19.58 -6.52 -10.96
N THR A 98 18.86 -6.89 -9.91
CA THR A 98 17.70 -7.77 -10.01
C THR A 98 16.50 -7.08 -9.36
N ALA A 99 15.38 -7.01 -10.06
CA ALA A 99 14.12 -6.54 -9.55
C ALA A 99 13.15 -7.71 -9.32
N LEU A 100 12.39 -7.64 -8.24
CA LEU A 100 11.21 -8.46 -8.00
C LEU A 100 9.98 -7.65 -8.42
N VAL A 101 9.27 -8.13 -9.42
CA VAL A 101 8.01 -7.57 -9.87
C VAL A 101 6.88 -8.34 -9.20
N LEU A 102 5.97 -7.61 -8.56
CA LEU A 102 4.80 -8.17 -7.90
C LEU A 102 3.55 -7.58 -8.55
N GLU A 103 2.61 -8.44 -8.89
CA GLU A 103 1.29 -8.06 -9.40
C GLU A 103 0.22 -8.68 -8.51
N PHE A 104 -0.72 -7.89 -8.03
CA PHE A 104 -1.77 -8.34 -7.13
C PHE A 104 -2.89 -7.31 -7.02
N THR A 105 -4.05 -7.77 -6.56
CA THR A 105 -5.20 -6.91 -6.26
C THR A 105 -5.47 -6.91 -4.76
N LEU A 106 -5.70 -5.74 -4.21
CA LEU A 106 -6.11 -5.55 -2.82
C LEU A 106 -7.52 -4.98 -2.74
N PRO A 107 -8.31 -5.36 -1.74
CA PRO A 107 -9.60 -4.73 -1.49
C PRO A 107 -9.41 -3.30 -1.00
N SER A 108 -10.50 -2.53 -0.99
CA SER A 108 -10.54 -1.19 -0.40
C SER A 108 -10.00 -1.19 1.03
N SER A 109 -9.41 -0.07 1.43
CA SER A 109 -8.79 0.13 2.76
C SER A 109 -7.62 -0.80 3.08
N SER A 110 -6.96 -1.36 2.07
CA SER A 110 -5.73 -2.15 2.18
C SER A 110 -4.58 -1.45 1.47
N TYR A 111 -3.35 -1.64 1.98
CA TYR A 111 -2.17 -0.92 1.49
C TYR A 111 -1.10 -1.87 0.99
N ALA A 112 -0.61 -1.62 -0.23
CA ALA A 112 0.48 -2.38 -0.84
C ALA A 112 1.78 -2.31 -0.02
N THR A 113 2.05 -1.17 0.63
CA THR A 113 3.20 -1.02 1.53
C THR A 113 3.18 -2.01 2.69
N MET A 114 2.01 -2.36 3.20
CA MET A 114 1.88 -3.38 4.25
C MET A 114 2.20 -4.78 3.75
N LEU A 115 1.83 -5.09 2.50
CA LEU A 115 2.21 -6.35 1.86
C LEU A 115 3.72 -6.42 1.66
N ILE A 116 4.35 -5.36 1.17
CA ILE A 116 5.80 -5.30 1.00
C ILE A 116 6.51 -5.48 2.34
N ARG A 117 6.05 -4.77 3.38
CA ARG A 117 6.58 -4.90 4.74
C ARG A 117 6.48 -6.32 5.27
N GLU A 118 5.36 -6.99 5.02
CA GLU A 118 5.15 -8.38 5.43
C GLU A 118 6.06 -9.35 4.69
N LEU A 119 6.31 -9.13 3.41
CA LEU A 119 7.21 -9.96 2.61
C LEU A 119 8.68 -9.74 2.99
N THR A 120 9.09 -8.49 3.12
CA THR A 120 10.51 -8.14 3.37
C THR A 120 10.91 -8.26 4.82
N LYS A 121 9.94 -8.22 5.74
CA LYS A 121 10.14 -8.10 7.20
C LYS A 121 11.04 -6.91 7.58
N ALA A 122 11.01 -5.87 6.76
CA ALA A 122 11.82 -4.67 6.91
C ALA A 122 10.92 -3.42 7.04
N PRO A 123 11.40 -2.35 7.66
CA PRO A 123 10.70 -1.07 7.69
C PRO A 123 10.41 -0.56 6.28
N THR A 124 9.32 0.20 6.15
CA THR A 124 8.92 0.85 4.88
C THR A 124 8.87 2.37 5.03
N ASP A 125 9.53 2.92 6.05
CA ASP A 125 9.67 4.36 6.22
C ASP A 125 10.60 4.96 5.16
N ALA A 126 10.46 6.26 4.94
CA ALA A 126 11.17 6.96 3.88
C ALA A 126 12.70 6.93 4.07
N ASP A 127 13.17 6.99 5.30
CA ASP A 127 14.61 7.01 5.62
C ASP A 127 15.24 5.67 5.29
N TYR A 128 14.59 4.56 5.71
CA TYR A 128 15.05 3.22 5.38
C TYR A 128 15.03 2.98 3.86
N MET A 129 13.93 3.32 3.20
CA MET A 129 13.81 3.15 1.74
C MET A 129 14.84 3.98 0.96
N THR A 130 15.15 5.18 1.45
CA THR A 130 16.21 6.03 0.87
C THR A 130 17.60 5.41 1.07
N SER A 131 17.85 4.79 2.22
CA SER A 131 19.14 4.14 2.51
C SER A 131 19.43 2.93 1.62
N LEU A 132 18.36 2.29 1.10
CA LEU A 132 18.48 1.17 0.17
C LEU A 132 18.80 1.60 -1.28
N ASN A 133 18.65 2.89 -1.58
CA ASN A 133 18.90 3.41 -2.91
C ASN A 133 20.40 3.79 -3.03
N PRO A 134 21.21 3.01 -3.76
CA PRO A 134 22.59 3.41 -4.01
C PRO A 134 22.55 4.64 -4.93
N ARG A 135 22.54 5.81 -4.34
CA ARG A 135 22.85 7.02 -5.10
C ARG A 135 24.33 6.95 -5.45
N ALA A 136 24.57 6.76 -6.74
CA ALA A 136 25.88 7.01 -7.32
C ALA A 136 26.26 8.49 -7.07
#